data_c592d48a7694aa69723ea2960373ed41
#
_entry.id   c592d48a7694aa69723ea2960373ed41
#
_cell.length_a   1.000
_cell.length_b   1.000
_cell.length_c   1.000
_cell.angle_alpha   90.00
_cell.angle_beta   90.00
_cell.angle_gamma   90.00
#
_symmetry.space_group_name_H-M   'P 1'
#
loop_
_entity.id
_entity.type
_entity.pdbx_description
1 polymer ?
#
loop_
_entity_poly.entity_id
_entity_poly.type
_entity_poly.pdbx_seq_one_letter_code
_entity_poly.pdbx_strand_id
1 'polypeptide(L)'
;MYVGKKVTRVDAYDKVIGRTRYTDDLCDKSAYIARILHSTVANGCVVSIDVSEAEKIPGVVKVFTCFDVKEKHYFPTAGHPWSTDESHQDVADRLVLTERVRFYGDEDVYKRQVLGF
;
A
#
# COMPACT_ATOMS: atom_id res chain seq x y z
N MET A 1 -24.83 21.96 24.39
CA MET A 1 -24.37 20.73 25.06
C MET A 1 -25.17 19.56 24.48
N TYR A 2 -24.51 18.55 23.91
CA TYR A 2 -25.14 17.43 23.19
C TYR A 2 -25.18 16.13 24.01
N VAL A 3 -24.58 16.13 25.19
CA VAL A 3 -24.55 14.96 26.08
C VAL A 3 -25.98 14.62 26.53
N GLY A 4 -26.37 13.35 26.38
CA GLY A 4 -27.70 12.87 26.72
C GLY A 4 -28.81 13.15 25.71
N LYS A 5 -28.50 13.80 24.56
CA LYS A 5 -29.45 14.02 23.48
C LYS A 5 -29.23 13.06 22.33
N LYS A 6 -30.31 12.62 21.70
CA LYS A 6 -30.23 11.84 20.45
C LYS A 6 -29.86 12.79 19.33
N VAL A 7 -28.64 12.64 18.82
CA VAL A 7 -28.12 13.43 17.67
C VAL A 7 -27.87 12.47 16.52
N THR A 8 -28.41 12.80 15.36
CA THR A 8 -28.16 12.06 14.13
C THR A 8 -26.74 12.36 13.65
N ARG A 9 -25.98 11.33 13.26
CA ARG A 9 -24.68 11.53 12.63
C ARG A 9 -24.83 12.33 11.34
N VAL A 10 -23.88 13.24 11.07
CA VAL A 10 -23.87 14.10 9.88
C VAL A 10 -23.87 13.31 8.59
N ASP A 11 -23.22 12.16 8.59
CA ASP A 11 -23.04 11.27 7.44
C ASP A 11 -24.07 10.11 7.36
N ALA A 12 -24.98 10.02 8.35
CA ALA A 12 -25.90 8.88 8.44
C ALA A 12 -26.87 8.81 7.27
N TYR A 13 -27.41 9.96 6.86
CA TYR A 13 -28.39 10.01 5.78
C TYR A 13 -27.80 9.52 4.45
N ASP A 14 -26.64 10.06 4.06
CA ASP A 14 -25.98 9.70 2.80
C ASP A 14 -25.56 8.24 2.76
N LYS A 15 -25.19 7.66 3.91
CA LYS A 15 -24.90 6.23 4.01
C LYS A 15 -26.14 5.36 3.82
N VAL A 16 -27.25 5.73 4.45
CA VAL A 16 -28.51 4.95 4.36
C VAL A 16 -29.08 4.94 2.95
N ILE A 17 -29.00 6.07 2.24
CA ILE A 17 -29.50 6.17 0.84
C ILE A 17 -28.47 5.72 -0.20
N GLY A 18 -27.30 5.24 0.20
CA GLY A 18 -26.24 4.76 -0.72
C GLY A 18 -25.55 5.86 -1.53
N ARG A 19 -25.62 7.11 -1.08
CA ARG A 19 -24.94 8.24 -1.74
C ARG A 19 -23.48 8.36 -1.37
N THR A 20 -23.11 7.87 -0.19
CA THR A 20 -21.72 7.90 0.29
C THR A 20 -20.85 7.06 -0.65
N ARG A 21 -19.78 7.65 -1.18
CA ARG A 21 -18.77 6.96 -1.98
C ARG A 21 -17.61 6.57 -1.10
N TYR A 22 -17.16 5.34 -1.26
CA TYR A 22 -15.96 4.78 -0.63
C TYR A 22 -14.81 4.73 -1.63
N THR A 23 -13.63 4.38 -1.18
CA THR A 23 -12.43 4.34 -2.01
C THR A 23 -12.61 3.50 -3.27
N ASP A 24 -13.26 2.34 -3.15
CA ASP A 24 -13.50 1.44 -4.28
C ASP A 24 -14.47 2.03 -5.32
N ASP A 25 -15.41 2.88 -4.88
CA ASP A 25 -16.34 3.59 -5.79
C ASP A 25 -15.65 4.73 -6.56
N LEU A 26 -14.50 5.18 -6.06
CA LEU A 26 -13.71 6.26 -6.65
C LEU A 26 -12.56 5.73 -7.53
N CYS A 27 -12.25 4.44 -7.44
CA CYS A 27 -11.23 3.83 -8.25
C CYS A 27 -11.64 3.77 -9.72
N ASP A 28 -10.70 4.10 -10.59
CA ASP A 28 -10.87 3.88 -12.02
C ASP A 28 -10.88 2.37 -12.30
N LYS A 29 -12.00 1.88 -12.88
CA LYS A 29 -12.15 0.46 -13.24
C LYS A 29 -11.16 -0.01 -14.30
N SER A 30 -10.56 0.92 -15.04
CA SER A 30 -9.50 0.65 -16.01
C SER A 30 -8.10 0.64 -15.39
N ALA A 31 -7.97 0.97 -14.12
CA ALA A 31 -6.68 0.99 -13.44
C ALA A 31 -6.13 -0.43 -13.26
N TYR A 32 -4.82 -0.54 -13.35
CA TYR A 32 -4.13 -1.79 -13.06
C TYR A 32 -4.15 -2.10 -11.57
N ILE A 33 -4.19 -3.39 -11.24
CA ILE A 33 -4.09 -3.85 -9.86
C ILE A 33 -2.63 -4.17 -9.56
N ALA A 34 -2.09 -3.53 -8.53
CA ALA A 34 -0.78 -3.87 -8.00
C ALA A 34 -0.90 -4.96 -6.92
N ARG A 35 0.00 -5.94 -6.98
CA ARG A 35 0.17 -6.97 -5.96
C ARG A 35 1.58 -6.86 -5.41
N ILE A 36 1.71 -6.93 -4.11
CA ILE A 36 3.01 -6.89 -3.42
C ILE A 36 3.35 -8.31 -2.99
N LEU A 37 4.57 -8.71 -3.23
CA LEU A 37 5.16 -9.91 -2.64
C LEU A 37 5.93 -9.48 -1.39
N HIS A 38 5.58 -10.09 -0.29
CA HIS A 38 6.20 -9.82 0.99
C HIS A 38 7.26 -10.87 1.33
N SER A 39 8.24 -10.46 2.10
CA SER A 39 9.27 -11.34 2.62
C SER A 39 8.71 -12.43 3.53
N THR A 40 9.22 -13.63 3.36
CA THR A 40 8.94 -14.78 4.22
C THR A 40 10.00 -15.00 5.30
N VAL A 41 10.98 -14.10 5.39
CA VAL A 41 12.02 -14.14 6.41
C VAL A 41 11.99 -12.85 7.23
N ALA A 42 12.40 -12.94 8.49
CA ALA A 42 12.35 -11.81 9.40
C ALA A 42 13.54 -10.85 9.27
N ASN A 43 14.65 -11.30 8.72
CA ASN A 43 15.85 -10.50 8.50
C ASN A 43 16.72 -11.15 7.42
N GLY A 44 17.15 -10.36 6.47
CA GLY A 44 17.97 -10.86 5.38
C GLY A 44 18.32 -9.79 4.36
N CYS A 45 19.03 -10.20 3.32
CA CYS A 45 19.24 -9.38 2.14
C CYS A 45 18.80 -10.16 0.91
N VAL A 46 18.08 -9.50 0.03
CA VAL A 46 17.69 -10.03 -1.26
C VAL A 46 18.91 -10.00 -2.17
N VAL A 47 19.36 -11.16 -2.61
CA VAL A 47 20.53 -11.30 -3.49
C VAL A 47 20.13 -11.25 -4.95
N SER A 48 19.02 -11.91 -5.28
CA SER A 48 18.47 -11.93 -6.64
C SER A 48 16.98 -12.27 -6.61
N ILE A 49 16.27 -11.83 -7.63
CA ILE A 49 14.87 -12.15 -7.84
C ILE A 49 14.70 -12.57 -9.29
N ASP A 50 14.22 -13.78 -9.51
CA ASP A 50 13.87 -14.27 -10.84
C ASP A 50 12.40 -13.95 -11.11
N VAL A 51 12.15 -13.06 -12.05
CA VAL A 51 10.81 -12.63 -12.46
C VAL A 51 10.31 -13.30 -13.74
N SER A 52 11.13 -14.14 -14.38
CA SER A 52 10.89 -14.69 -15.71
C SER A 52 9.56 -15.45 -15.82
N GLU A 53 9.21 -16.24 -14.82
CA GLU A 53 7.94 -16.96 -14.77
C GLU A 53 6.75 -16.02 -14.51
N ALA A 54 6.95 -14.98 -13.69
CA ALA A 54 5.91 -14.03 -13.38
C ALA A 54 5.54 -13.17 -14.60
N GLU A 55 6.51 -12.82 -15.42
CA GLU A 55 6.28 -12.00 -16.64
C GLU A 55 5.57 -12.79 -17.75
N LYS A 56 5.67 -14.12 -17.76
CA LYS A 56 4.96 -14.99 -18.73
C LYS A 56 3.48 -15.17 -18.42
N ILE A 57 3.03 -14.83 -17.22
CA ILE A 57 1.63 -15.02 -16.83
C ILE A 57 0.74 -14.05 -17.61
N PRO A 58 -0.29 -14.55 -18.33
CA PRO A 58 -1.22 -13.69 -19.04
C PRO A 58 -1.87 -12.67 -18.10
N GLY A 59 -1.88 -11.41 -18.51
CA GLY A 59 -2.43 -10.31 -17.70
C GLY A 59 -1.42 -9.62 -16.79
N VAL A 60 -0.18 -10.11 -16.69
CA VAL A 60 0.90 -9.37 -16.03
C VAL A 60 1.46 -8.33 -17.00
N VAL A 61 1.37 -7.06 -16.62
CA VAL A 61 1.89 -5.96 -17.44
C VAL A 61 3.33 -5.69 -17.14
N LYS A 62 3.70 -5.67 -15.86
CA LYS A 62 5.07 -5.39 -15.41
C LYS A 62 5.31 -5.96 -14.02
N VAL A 63 6.51 -6.45 -13.81
CA VAL A 63 7.04 -6.78 -12.49
C VAL A 63 8.14 -5.76 -12.16
N PHE A 64 8.08 -5.20 -10.95
CA PHE A 64 9.11 -4.30 -10.44
C PHE A 64 9.76 -4.95 -9.23
N THR A 65 11.07 -4.93 -9.20
CA THR A 65 11.87 -5.44 -8.09
C THR A 65 12.64 -4.30 -7.42
N CYS A 66 13.23 -4.54 -6.27
CA CYS A 66 14.12 -3.58 -5.62
C CYS A 66 15.34 -3.21 -6.47
N PHE A 67 15.74 -4.07 -7.43
CA PHE A 67 16.85 -3.82 -8.34
C PHE A 67 16.50 -2.94 -9.55
N ASP A 68 15.21 -2.81 -9.88
CA ASP A 68 14.75 -1.99 -11.00
C ASP A 68 14.65 -0.51 -10.62
N VAL A 69 14.54 -0.20 -9.34
CA VAL A 69 14.35 1.16 -8.84
C VAL A 69 15.71 1.79 -8.57
N LYS A 70 16.17 2.63 -9.51
CA LYS A 70 17.47 3.32 -9.41
C LYS A 70 17.52 4.37 -8.30
N GLU A 71 16.40 5.00 -8.02
CA GLU A 71 16.26 6.02 -6.99
C GLU A 71 15.57 5.42 -5.76
N LYS A 72 16.09 5.75 -4.59
CA LYS A 72 15.48 5.31 -3.33
C LYS A 72 14.18 6.08 -3.09
N HIS A 73 13.07 5.40 -3.18
CA HIS A 73 11.77 5.95 -2.84
C HIS A 73 11.38 5.50 -1.43
N TYR A 74 11.22 6.47 -0.55
CA TYR A 74 10.79 6.23 0.82
C TYR A 74 9.28 6.36 0.94
N PHE A 75 8.69 5.60 1.82
CA PHE A 75 7.33 5.89 2.23
C PHE A 75 7.27 7.29 2.83
N PRO A 76 6.28 8.11 2.44
CA PRO A 76 6.07 9.35 3.14
C PRO A 76 5.77 9.00 4.61
N THR A 77 6.62 9.48 5.50
CA THR A 77 6.35 9.37 6.92
C THR A 77 5.12 10.20 7.21
N ALA A 78 4.01 9.53 7.34
CA ALA A 78 2.77 10.21 7.65
C ALA A 78 2.77 10.71 9.08
N GLY A 79 3.84 10.82 9.79
CA GLY A 79 3.87 11.16 11.20
C GLY A 79 2.59 10.69 11.92
N HIS A 80 2.58 10.44 13.15
CA HIS A 80 1.30 10.08 13.78
C HIS A 80 0.34 11.27 13.66
N PRO A 81 -0.78 11.17 12.93
CA PRO A 81 -1.68 12.30 12.67
C PRO A 81 -2.33 12.87 13.93
N TRP A 82 -2.16 12.18 15.06
CA TRP A 82 -2.63 12.60 16.39
C TRP A 82 -1.57 13.31 17.22
N SER A 83 -0.33 13.39 16.75
CA SER A 83 0.75 14.04 17.49
C SER A 83 1.55 14.96 16.58
N THR A 84 1.86 16.16 17.09
CA THR A 84 2.80 17.11 16.52
C THR A 84 4.20 16.97 17.11
N ASP A 85 4.40 16.04 18.04
CA ASP A 85 5.66 15.77 18.68
C ASP A 85 6.58 14.99 17.75
N GLU A 86 7.76 15.53 17.46
CA GLU A 86 8.74 14.90 16.58
C GLU A 86 9.23 13.54 17.09
N SER A 87 9.17 13.30 18.38
CA SER A 87 9.54 12.00 18.97
C SER A 87 8.57 10.87 18.62
N HIS A 88 7.36 11.22 18.16
CA HIS A 88 6.33 10.28 17.73
C HIS A 88 6.28 10.10 16.21
N GLN A 89 7.27 10.56 15.48
CA GLN A 89 7.32 10.36 14.05
C GLN A 89 7.76 8.93 13.71
N ASP A 90 7.17 8.39 12.65
CA ASP A 90 7.60 7.11 12.10
C ASP A 90 9.02 7.19 11.54
N VAL A 91 9.68 6.05 11.48
CA VAL A 91 11.04 5.93 10.96
C VAL A 91 11.07 6.35 9.50
N ALA A 92 11.83 7.38 9.16
CA ALA A 92 11.89 7.99 7.84
C ALA A 92 12.72 7.18 6.81
N ASP A 93 13.22 6.01 7.19
CA ASP A 93 14.14 5.21 6.38
C ASP A 93 13.49 4.00 5.69
N ARG A 94 12.15 3.86 5.78
CA ARG A 94 11.43 2.76 5.14
C ARG A 94 11.31 3.00 3.64
N LEU A 95 11.96 2.13 2.87
CA LEU A 95 11.87 2.13 1.41
C LEU A 95 10.57 1.49 0.94
N VAL A 96 10.06 1.93 -0.21
CA VAL A 96 8.91 1.32 -0.89
C VAL A 96 9.25 -0.07 -1.40
N LEU A 97 10.46 -0.27 -1.89
CA LEU A 97 11.05 -1.56 -2.23
C LEU A 97 12.42 -1.65 -1.60
N THR A 98 12.70 -2.73 -0.91
CA THR A 98 13.94 -2.89 -0.15
C THR A 98 14.71 -4.14 -0.53
N GLU A 99 16.02 -4.03 -0.63
CA GLU A 99 16.94 -5.18 -0.68
C GLU A 99 17.21 -5.73 0.74
N ARG A 100 17.02 -4.88 1.76
CA ARG A 100 17.27 -5.22 3.15
C ARG A 100 15.96 -5.49 3.87
N VAL A 101 15.66 -6.75 4.04
CA VAL A 101 14.53 -7.21 4.83
C VAL A 101 14.81 -7.01 6.31
N ARG A 102 13.92 -6.34 7.02
CA ARG A 102 14.05 -6.00 8.44
C ARG A 102 13.03 -6.68 9.33
N PHE A 103 11.95 -7.14 8.73
CA PHE A 103 10.87 -7.86 9.43
C PHE A 103 10.12 -8.79 8.47
N TYR A 104 9.40 -9.74 9.04
CA TYR A 104 8.53 -10.62 8.27
C TYR A 104 7.40 -9.82 7.61
N GLY A 105 7.25 -9.97 6.31
CA GLY A 105 6.26 -9.21 5.55
C GLY A 105 6.77 -7.89 4.98
N ASP A 106 8.08 -7.59 5.04
CA ASP A 106 8.68 -6.45 4.36
C ASP A 106 8.51 -6.57 2.84
N GLU A 107 8.52 -5.45 2.14
CA GLU A 107 8.10 -5.36 0.73
C GLU A 107 9.30 -5.53 -0.20
N ASP A 108 9.41 -6.71 -0.83
CA ASP A 108 10.55 -7.05 -1.69
C ASP A 108 10.26 -6.83 -3.19
N VAL A 109 9.00 -6.99 -3.62
CA VAL A 109 8.63 -6.96 -5.05
C VAL A 109 7.26 -6.36 -5.28
N TYR A 110 7.15 -5.47 -6.27
CA TYR A 110 5.89 -4.94 -6.76
C TYR A 110 5.47 -5.66 -8.05
N LYS A 111 4.39 -6.43 -8.01
CA LYS A 111 3.80 -7.10 -9.17
C LYS A 111 2.57 -6.34 -9.63
N ARG A 112 2.62 -5.74 -10.82
CA ARG A 112 1.48 -5.08 -11.43
C ARG A 112 0.73 -6.06 -12.33
N GLN A 113 -0.46 -6.46 -11.94
CA GLN A 113 -1.28 -7.40 -12.66
C GLN A 113 -2.51 -6.72 -13.27
N VAL A 114 -2.75 -6.94 -14.56
CA VAL A 114 -4.01 -6.59 -15.21
C VAL A 114 -4.94 -7.79 -15.07
N LEU A 115 -6.03 -7.63 -14.34
CA LEU A 115 -7.17 -8.50 -14.47
C LEU A 115 -8.12 -7.79 -15.44
N GLY A 116 -8.10 -8.18 -16.74
CA GLY A 116 -9.17 -7.85 -17.64
C GLY A 116 -10.41 -8.65 -17.24
N PHE A 117 -11.53 -7.97 -17.04
CA PHE A 117 -12.86 -8.57 -17.01
C PHE A 117 -13.42 -8.56 -18.41
#